data_e3d1f34f44a7807df179704d5ced1b3b
#
_entry.id   e3d1f34f44a7807df179704d5ced1b3b
#
_cell.length_a   1.000
_cell.length_b   1.000
_cell.length_c   1.000
_cell.angle_alpha   90.00
_cell.angle_beta   90.00
_cell.angle_gamma   90.00
#
_symmetry.space_group_name_H-M   'P 1'
#
loop_
_entity.id
_entity.type
_entity.pdbx_description
1 polymer ?
#
loop_
_entity_poly.entity_id
_entity_poly.type
_entity_poly.pdbx_seq_one_letter_code
_entity_poly.pdbx_strand_id
1 'polypeptide(L)'
;MGSIGISLHLLPHSLLLCSAAGSTQSPKRARPISRISPRMALATPITFGFNNLLETFTVNVQRAENRPLNVPLIAPFTIATSRLDKVENVAIRVELSNGCVGWGETPILPFVTAEDQHTAMVKAREVCDFLLRSPAKTLGSLLGEIGGLLPGYEFASVRAGVEMALIDAVSRSIGVPLWRLFGGASNTITTDITIPIVSPGEAATLASKYREQGFRTLKLKVGKNLISDIEVLLAIRAVHPDCDFILDANEGYTSEEAIQVLDKLYEVGVSPVLFEQPVHRDDWEGLGYVSRIARDKYGVSVAADESCRSLVDVKKIVAENLADVVNIKLAKVGVVGALEIIEVAKSSGLTLMIGGMVETRLAMGFAGHLAAGLGCFKFVDLDTPLLLSEDPVREGYEVSGAVYTFKNARGNGGFLHWKNIA
;
A
#
# COMPACT_ATOMS: atom_id res chain seq x y z
N MET A 1 -18.49 61.22 15.35
CA MET A 1 -19.36 61.79 14.32
C MET A 1 -19.38 60.79 13.17
N GLY A 2 -20.37 60.10 12.76
CA GLY A 2 -21.78 59.86 13.00
C GLY A 2 -22.02 58.45 12.49
N SER A 3 -22.59 57.65 13.13
CA SER A 3 -23.88 57.12 13.48
C SER A 3 -24.93 57.03 12.38
N ILE A 4 -25.71 55.96 12.44
CA ILE A 4 -27.02 55.67 11.79
C ILE A 4 -26.90 54.62 10.69
N GLY A 5 -27.70 53.53 10.70
CA GLY A 5 -28.80 53.08 11.53
C GLY A 5 -29.47 51.85 10.90
N ILE A 6 -30.06 51.11 11.71
CA ILE A 6 -30.89 49.92 11.68
C ILE A 6 -32.04 49.99 10.67
N SER A 7 -32.46 48.88 10.03
CA SER A 7 -33.88 48.50 10.04
C SER A 7 -34.15 47.03 9.67
N LEU A 8 -34.78 46.33 10.59
CA LEU A 8 -35.55 45.08 10.43
C LEU A 8 -36.86 45.38 9.67
N HIS A 9 -37.38 44.45 8.90
CA HIS A 9 -38.82 44.29 8.75
C HIS A 9 -39.23 42.81 8.64
N LEU A 10 -40.19 42.50 9.52
CA LEU A 10 -40.91 41.24 9.70
C LEU A 10 -42.07 41.10 8.71
N LEU A 11 -42.46 39.84 8.49
CA LEU A 11 -43.64 39.15 8.00
C LEU A 11 -44.96 39.97 7.77
N PRO A 12 -45.99 39.45 7.03
CA PRO A 12 -46.92 38.50 7.63
C PRO A 12 -47.59 37.43 6.71
N HIS A 13 -48.23 36.51 7.42
CA HIS A 13 -49.20 35.48 7.03
C HIS A 13 -50.37 35.93 6.16
N SER A 14 -50.90 35.01 5.36
CA SER A 14 -52.37 34.98 5.04
C SER A 14 -52.81 33.56 4.73
N LEU A 15 -53.73 33.09 5.58
CA LEU A 15 -54.66 31.97 5.39
C LEU A 15 -55.77 32.36 4.42
N LEU A 16 -56.22 31.43 3.61
CA LEU A 16 -57.58 31.46 3.06
C LEU A 16 -58.16 30.03 2.98
N LEU A 17 -59.25 29.87 3.73
CA LEU A 17 -60.21 28.75 3.69
C LEU A 17 -61.26 29.00 2.63
N CYS A 18 -61.73 27.93 1.97
CA CYS A 18 -63.10 27.76 1.46
C CYS A 18 -63.31 26.29 1.14
N SER A 19 -64.09 25.62 1.81
CA SER A 19 -65.46 25.17 2.02
C SER A 19 -66.01 24.26 0.91
N ALA A 20 -66.26 23.08 1.33
CA ALA A 20 -67.26 22.02 1.19
C ALA A 20 -68.24 22.02 -0.01
N ALA A 21 -68.39 20.85 -0.63
CA ALA A 21 -69.69 20.31 -1.05
C ALA A 21 -69.61 18.76 -1.03
N GLY A 22 -70.58 18.15 -0.36
CA GLY A 22 -70.67 16.75 -0.08
C GLY A 22 -71.30 15.93 -1.22
N SER A 23 -70.98 14.63 -1.24
CA SER A 23 -71.90 13.59 -1.74
C SER A 23 -71.64 12.30 -0.96
N THR A 24 -72.77 11.81 -0.43
CA THR A 24 -72.94 10.57 0.34
C THR A 24 -72.75 9.35 -0.59
N GLN A 25 -71.89 8.40 -0.18
CA GLN A 25 -72.00 6.99 -0.54
C GLN A 25 -71.56 6.09 0.61
N SER A 26 -72.35 5.06 0.84
CA SER A 26 -72.36 4.08 1.90
C SER A 26 -71.10 3.22 2.03
N PRO A 27 -70.83 2.62 3.22
CA PRO A 27 -69.58 1.91 3.48
C PRO A 27 -69.54 0.53 2.87
N LYS A 28 -68.57 0.27 1.99
CA LYS A 28 -68.18 -1.09 1.61
C LYS A 28 -67.31 -1.70 2.66
N ARG A 29 -67.67 -2.88 3.13
CA ARG A 29 -66.96 -3.74 4.06
C ARG A 29 -65.46 -3.83 3.76
N ALA A 30 -64.64 -3.48 4.70
CA ALA A 30 -63.20 -3.72 4.66
C ALA A 30 -62.90 -5.23 4.77
N ARG A 31 -62.16 -5.75 3.79
CA ARG A 31 -61.52 -7.08 3.90
C ARG A 31 -60.34 -6.99 4.87
N PRO A 32 -60.07 -8.04 5.65
CA PRO A 32 -58.95 -8.02 6.57
C PRO A 32 -57.62 -8.00 5.79
N ILE A 33 -56.80 -7.00 6.05
CA ILE A 33 -55.43 -6.90 5.58
C ILE A 33 -54.68 -8.01 6.26
N SER A 34 -54.27 -9.05 5.54
CA SER A 34 -53.33 -10.04 6.01
C SER A 34 -52.02 -9.30 6.41
N ARG A 35 -51.66 -9.39 7.67
CA ARG A 35 -50.33 -8.99 8.16
C ARG A 35 -49.30 -9.84 7.44
N ILE A 36 -48.67 -9.28 6.41
CA ILE A 36 -47.42 -9.77 5.87
C ILE A 36 -46.37 -9.43 6.92
N SER A 37 -45.99 -10.40 7.73
CA SER A 37 -44.77 -10.32 8.54
C SER A 37 -43.61 -10.06 7.59
N PRO A 38 -42.77 -9.04 7.80
CA PRO A 38 -41.53 -8.94 7.09
C PRO A 38 -40.65 -10.09 7.60
N ARG A 39 -40.59 -11.20 6.89
CA ARG A 39 -39.43 -12.07 6.96
C ARG A 39 -38.29 -11.20 6.41
N MET A 40 -37.58 -10.54 7.32
CA MET A 40 -36.21 -10.21 7.09
C MET A 40 -35.49 -11.54 6.79
N ALA A 41 -35.30 -11.79 5.51
CA ALA A 41 -34.26 -12.69 5.10
C ALA A 41 -32.97 -12.02 5.59
N LEU A 42 -32.45 -12.45 6.72
CA LEU A 42 -31.05 -12.33 7.06
C LEU A 42 -30.32 -13.05 5.93
N ALA A 43 -29.94 -12.27 4.88
CA ALA A 43 -28.87 -12.66 4.03
C ALA A 43 -27.67 -12.80 4.97
N THR A 44 -27.34 -14.02 5.34
CA THR A 44 -26.04 -14.32 5.93
C THR A 44 -25.02 -13.72 4.99
N PRO A 45 -24.21 -12.75 5.41
CA PRO A 45 -23.13 -12.27 4.56
C PRO A 45 -22.32 -13.52 4.24
N ILE A 46 -22.11 -13.77 2.95
CA ILE A 46 -21.14 -14.76 2.50
C ILE A 46 -19.80 -14.16 2.94
N THR A 47 -19.36 -14.51 4.12
CA THR A 47 -18.07 -14.09 4.68
C THR A 47 -16.95 -14.88 4.01
N PHE A 48 -16.80 -14.73 2.70
CA PHE A 48 -15.57 -15.00 2.02
C PHE A 48 -14.67 -13.80 2.22
N GLY A 49 -13.91 -13.79 3.31
CA GLY A 49 -12.97 -12.76 3.64
C GLY A 49 -11.80 -13.35 4.39
N PHE A 50 -10.68 -12.67 4.33
CA PHE A 50 -9.45 -13.08 5.00
C PHE A 50 -9.68 -13.35 6.50
N ASN A 51 -10.45 -12.50 7.18
CA ASN A 51 -10.76 -12.65 8.61
C ASN A 51 -11.46 -13.97 8.93
N ASN A 52 -12.39 -14.43 8.09
CA ASN A 52 -13.03 -15.72 8.29
C ASN A 52 -12.04 -16.87 8.15
N LEU A 53 -11.10 -16.79 7.22
CA LEU A 53 -10.07 -17.83 7.06
C LEU A 53 -9.09 -17.88 8.23
N LEU A 54 -8.78 -16.74 8.86
CA LEU A 54 -7.95 -16.71 10.07
C LEU A 54 -8.53 -17.61 11.18
N GLU A 55 -9.84 -17.63 11.33
CA GLU A 55 -10.53 -18.36 12.39
C GLU A 55 -10.87 -19.81 12.01
N THR A 56 -11.17 -20.07 10.73
CA THR A 56 -11.80 -21.32 10.32
C THR A 56 -10.89 -22.27 9.54
N PHE A 57 -9.86 -21.73 8.83
CA PHE A 57 -9.01 -22.59 8.02
C PHE A 57 -7.89 -23.20 8.85
N THR A 58 -7.88 -24.55 8.93
CA THR A 58 -6.83 -25.29 9.61
C THR A 58 -5.64 -25.52 8.67
N VAL A 59 -4.50 -24.99 9.05
CA VAL A 59 -3.21 -25.14 8.37
C VAL A 59 -2.48 -26.34 8.92
N ASN A 60 -1.98 -27.21 8.04
CA ASN A 60 -1.06 -28.31 8.35
C ASN A 60 0.07 -28.27 7.32
N VAL A 61 1.27 -27.86 7.76
CA VAL A 61 2.44 -27.68 6.90
C VAL A 61 3.18 -29.01 6.72
N GLN A 62 3.38 -29.40 5.46
CA GLN A 62 4.12 -30.60 5.11
C GLN A 62 5.58 -30.31 4.76
N ARG A 63 5.83 -29.15 4.11
CA ARG A 63 7.17 -28.67 3.79
C ARG A 63 7.24 -27.15 3.95
N ALA A 64 8.36 -26.68 4.47
CA ALA A 64 8.70 -25.26 4.54
C ALA A 64 10.18 -25.12 4.27
N GLU A 65 10.53 -24.26 3.31
CA GLU A 65 11.89 -24.12 2.78
C GLU A 65 12.17 -22.65 2.46
N ASN A 66 13.41 -22.23 2.58
CA ASN A 66 13.88 -20.92 2.16
C ASN A 66 15.15 -21.02 1.32
N ARG A 67 15.32 -20.07 0.37
CA ARG A 67 16.50 -19.96 -0.49
C ARG A 67 16.85 -18.50 -0.74
N PRO A 68 18.13 -18.17 -1.02
CA PRO A 68 18.47 -16.83 -1.48
C PRO A 68 17.78 -16.55 -2.82
N LEU A 69 17.33 -15.31 -3.01
CA LEU A 69 16.71 -14.86 -4.26
C LEU A 69 17.48 -13.64 -4.75
N ASN A 70 18.49 -13.90 -5.58
CA ASN A 70 19.39 -12.88 -6.10
C ASN A 70 19.00 -12.54 -7.53
N VAL A 71 18.70 -11.26 -7.79
CA VAL A 71 18.32 -10.80 -9.14
C VAL A 71 19.09 -9.53 -9.47
N PRO A 72 19.83 -9.48 -10.59
CA PRO A 72 20.51 -8.27 -11.02
C PRO A 72 19.52 -7.18 -11.43
N LEU A 73 19.91 -5.91 -11.24
CA LEU A 73 19.18 -4.76 -11.77
C LEU A 73 19.60 -4.48 -13.23
N ILE A 74 18.72 -3.84 -14.01
CA ILE A 74 19.03 -3.34 -15.35
C ILE A 74 20.11 -2.26 -15.29
N ALA A 75 20.05 -1.41 -14.28
CA ALA A 75 21.01 -0.37 -13.96
C ALA A 75 21.08 -0.17 -12.44
N PRO A 76 22.20 0.35 -11.91
CA PRO A 76 22.28 0.66 -10.48
C PRO A 76 21.16 1.59 -10.03
N PHE A 77 20.54 1.26 -8.92
CA PHE A 77 19.46 2.05 -8.32
C PHE A 77 20.01 2.89 -7.17
N THR A 78 20.03 4.21 -7.34
CA THR A 78 20.60 5.16 -6.36
C THR A 78 19.50 5.99 -5.71
N ILE A 79 19.49 5.99 -4.39
CA ILE A 79 18.65 6.85 -3.54
C ILE A 79 19.55 7.76 -2.69
N ALA A 80 18.97 8.65 -1.88
CA ALA A 80 19.75 9.58 -1.06
C ALA A 80 20.76 8.87 -0.14
N THR A 81 20.36 7.75 0.46
CA THR A 81 21.11 7.04 1.53
C THR A 81 21.90 5.82 1.06
N SER A 82 21.63 5.29 -0.14
CA SER A 82 22.25 4.03 -0.60
C SER A 82 22.28 3.86 -2.12
N ARG A 83 22.99 2.82 -2.56
CA ARG A 83 23.02 2.35 -3.96
C ARG A 83 22.94 0.84 -4.00
N LEU A 84 22.09 0.33 -4.89
CA LEU A 84 21.87 -1.09 -5.15
C LEU A 84 22.27 -1.44 -6.57
N ASP A 85 23.02 -2.53 -6.74
CA ASP A 85 23.38 -3.11 -8.04
C ASP A 85 22.60 -4.41 -8.32
N LYS A 86 22.07 -5.05 -7.28
CA LYS A 86 21.30 -6.30 -7.35
C LYS A 86 20.32 -6.39 -6.17
N VAL A 87 19.31 -7.23 -6.32
CA VAL A 87 18.43 -7.67 -5.24
C VAL A 87 19.06 -8.87 -4.53
N GLU A 88 19.08 -8.87 -3.21
CA GLU A 88 19.55 -9.98 -2.36
C GLU A 88 18.45 -10.34 -1.35
N ASN A 89 17.32 -10.82 -1.86
CA ASN A 89 16.14 -11.20 -1.08
C ASN A 89 16.19 -12.69 -0.67
N VAL A 90 15.15 -13.16 0.02
CA VAL A 90 14.98 -14.57 0.38
C VAL A 90 13.62 -15.05 -0.12
N ALA A 91 13.61 -16.14 -0.90
CA ALA A 91 12.40 -16.82 -1.30
C ALA A 91 11.94 -17.81 -0.22
N ILE A 92 10.65 -17.82 0.05
CA ILE A 92 9.99 -18.74 0.98
C ILE A 92 9.01 -19.62 0.22
N ARG A 93 9.05 -20.94 0.47
CA ARG A 93 8.13 -21.92 -0.08
C ARG A 93 7.47 -22.70 1.04
N VAL A 94 6.16 -22.73 1.08
CA VAL A 94 5.38 -23.51 2.04
C VAL A 94 4.44 -24.47 1.29
N GLU A 95 4.47 -25.75 1.64
CA GLU A 95 3.57 -26.76 1.09
C GLU A 95 2.68 -27.31 2.22
N LEU A 96 1.40 -27.25 2.01
CA LEU A 96 0.40 -27.79 2.94
C LEU A 96 0.17 -29.29 2.69
N SER A 97 -0.37 -29.99 3.69
CA SER A 97 -0.66 -31.43 3.62
C SER A 97 -1.63 -31.82 2.49
N ASN A 98 -2.40 -30.88 1.97
CA ASN A 98 -3.27 -31.07 0.80
C ASN A 98 -2.55 -30.87 -0.54
N GLY A 99 -1.22 -30.66 -0.54
CA GLY A 99 -0.38 -30.46 -1.72
C GLY A 99 -0.36 -29.03 -2.29
N CYS A 100 -1.10 -28.10 -1.70
CA CYS A 100 -1.05 -26.71 -2.15
C CYS A 100 0.25 -26.05 -1.70
N VAL A 101 0.91 -25.40 -2.65
CA VAL A 101 2.20 -24.69 -2.43
C VAL A 101 1.96 -23.20 -2.50
N GLY A 102 2.38 -22.49 -1.47
CA GLY A 102 2.40 -21.05 -1.42
C GLY A 102 3.82 -20.49 -1.45
N TRP A 103 3.93 -19.27 -1.93
CA TRP A 103 5.18 -18.58 -2.20
C TRP A 103 5.20 -17.24 -1.50
N GLY A 104 6.37 -16.88 -0.96
CA GLY A 104 6.63 -15.59 -0.37
C GLY A 104 8.04 -15.13 -0.66
N GLU A 105 8.27 -13.86 -0.52
CA GLU A 105 9.55 -13.21 -0.66
C GLU A 105 9.81 -12.33 0.57
N THR A 106 11.02 -12.39 1.10
CA THR A 106 11.53 -11.54 2.15
C THR A 106 12.39 -10.47 1.50
N PRO A 107 11.88 -9.27 1.27
CA PRO A 107 12.65 -8.19 0.65
C PRO A 107 13.67 -7.63 1.62
N ILE A 108 14.91 -7.48 1.18
CA ILE A 108 16.04 -7.02 2.00
C ILE A 108 16.56 -5.69 1.50
N LEU A 109 16.50 -4.69 2.36
CA LEU A 109 17.16 -3.40 2.19
C LEU A 109 17.68 -2.94 3.55
N PRO A 110 18.93 -3.28 3.93
CA PRO A 110 19.43 -3.14 5.31
C PRO A 110 19.33 -1.74 5.92
N PHE A 111 19.22 -0.70 5.08
CA PHE A 111 19.03 0.68 5.56
C PHE A 111 17.57 0.97 5.97
N VAL A 112 16.64 0.13 5.57
CA VAL A 112 15.20 0.27 5.84
C VAL A 112 14.65 -0.97 6.56
N THR A 113 14.96 -2.19 6.09
CA THR A 113 14.76 -3.43 6.85
C THR A 113 15.95 -3.63 7.77
N ALA A 114 15.74 -4.20 8.96
CA ALA A 114 16.84 -4.43 9.91
C ALA A 114 17.71 -5.63 9.53
N GLU A 115 17.23 -6.49 8.62
CA GLU A 115 17.94 -7.70 8.18
C GLU A 115 18.86 -7.43 7.00
N ASP A 116 19.95 -8.19 6.94
CA ASP A 116 20.67 -8.55 5.72
C ASP A 116 20.23 -9.93 5.22
N GLN A 117 20.65 -10.33 4.03
CA GLN A 117 20.26 -11.63 3.46
C GLN A 117 20.71 -12.81 4.33
N HIS A 118 21.90 -12.74 4.94
CA HIS A 118 22.42 -13.82 5.79
C HIS A 118 21.54 -14.01 7.02
N THR A 119 21.28 -12.94 7.74
CA THR A 119 20.41 -12.95 8.94
C THR A 119 18.99 -13.37 8.59
N ALA A 120 18.45 -12.86 7.49
CA ALA A 120 17.13 -13.24 7.00
C ALA A 120 17.03 -14.72 6.64
N MET A 121 18.06 -15.29 6.00
CA MET A 121 18.14 -16.73 5.68
C MET A 121 18.13 -17.59 6.95
N VAL A 122 18.88 -17.18 8.00
CA VAL A 122 18.90 -17.90 9.28
C VAL A 122 17.52 -17.85 9.94
N LYS A 123 16.93 -16.66 10.04
CA LYS A 123 15.61 -16.46 10.66
C LYS A 123 14.48 -17.14 9.87
N ALA A 124 14.51 -17.09 8.56
CA ALA A 124 13.55 -17.80 7.72
C ALA A 124 13.63 -19.32 7.94
N ARG A 125 14.84 -19.89 8.10
CA ARG A 125 15.03 -21.31 8.43
C ARG A 125 14.46 -21.67 9.80
N GLU A 126 14.73 -20.86 10.83
CA GLU A 126 14.16 -21.07 12.17
C GLU A 126 12.62 -21.16 12.13
N VAL A 127 11.97 -20.25 11.35
CA VAL A 127 10.52 -20.29 11.21
C VAL A 127 10.05 -21.47 10.35
N CYS A 128 10.75 -21.81 9.28
CA CYS A 128 10.45 -23.02 8.49
C CYS A 128 10.48 -24.28 9.36
N ASP A 129 11.52 -24.42 10.22
CA ASP A 129 11.63 -25.53 11.16
C ASP A 129 10.52 -25.54 12.22
N PHE A 130 10.11 -24.36 12.68
CA PHE A 130 8.97 -24.21 13.56
C PHE A 130 7.67 -24.67 12.89
N LEU A 131 7.42 -24.25 11.65
CA LEU A 131 6.23 -24.62 10.89
C LEU A 131 6.11 -26.14 10.70
N LEU A 132 7.23 -26.80 10.42
CA LEU A 132 7.28 -28.28 10.24
C LEU A 132 6.99 -29.03 11.53
N ARG A 133 7.31 -28.48 12.70
CA ARG A 133 7.05 -29.08 14.02
C ARG A 133 5.69 -28.70 14.60
N SER A 134 5.04 -27.68 14.03
CA SER A 134 3.76 -27.20 14.53
C SER A 134 2.64 -28.19 14.23
N PRO A 135 1.78 -28.53 15.21
CA PRO A 135 0.56 -29.29 14.93
C PRO A 135 -0.39 -28.46 14.06
N ALA A 136 -1.33 -29.13 13.43
CA ALA A 136 -2.38 -28.46 12.67
C ALA A 136 -3.17 -27.50 13.58
N LYS A 137 -3.30 -26.23 13.14
CA LYS A 137 -4.00 -25.17 13.88
C LYS A 137 -4.60 -24.14 12.92
N THR A 138 -5.43 -23.23 13.41
CA THR A 138 -6.02 -22.18 12.57
C THR A 138 -4.95 -21.27 11.98
N LEU A 139 -5.22 -20.70 10.80
CA LEU A 139 -4.31 -19.77 10.13
C LEU A 139 -3.96 -18.58 11.06
N GLY A 140 -4.96 -18.02 11.74
CA GLY A 140 -4.76 -16.88 12.64
C GLY A 140 -3.85 -17.23 13.83
N SER A 141 -4.04 -18.43 14.45
CA SER A 141 -3.17 -18.90 15.52
C SER A 141 -1.71 -19.04 15.04
N LEU A 142 -1.53 -19.63 13.83
CA LEU A 142 -0.19 -19.83 13.27
C LEU A 142 0.50 -18.49 12.94
N LEU A 143 -0.20 -17.54 12.33
CA LEU A 143 0.33 -16.21 12.04
C LEU A 143 0.66 -15.43 13.32
N GLY A 144 -0.17 -15.56 14.37
CA GLY A 144 0.10 -14.95 15.68
C GLY A 144 1.37 -15.52 16.34
N GLU A 145 1.61 -16.82 16.25
CA GLU A 145 2.82 -17.45 16.78
C GLU A 145 4.07 -17.03 15.99
N ILE A 146 3.97 -16.88 14.64
CA ILE A 146 5.05 -16.33 13.81
C ILE A 146 5.36 -14.89 14.22
N GLY A 147 4.33 -14.06 14.47
CA GLY A 147 4.51 -12.72 15.01
C GLY A 147 5.22 -12.69 16.36
N GLY A 148 4.97 -13.70 17.21
CA GLY A 148 5.68 -13.87 18.49
C GLY A 148 7.13 -14.33 18.34
N LEU A 149 7.45 -15.13 17.31
CA LEU A 149 8.82 -15.57 17.01
C LEU A 149 9.66 -14.48 16.34
N LEU A 150 9.03 -13.61 15.56
CA LEU A 150 9.64 -12.53 14.80
C LEU A 150 9.01 -11.17 15.21
N PRO A 151 9.19 -10.74 16.48
CA PRO A 151 8.53 -9.55 17.00
C PRO A 151 9.13 -8.26 16.42
N GLY A 152 8.33 -7.19 16.45
CA GLY A 152 8.78 -5.85 16.11
C GLY A 152 9.08 -5.69 14.61
N TYR A 153 9.95 -4.72 14.32
CA TYR A 153 10.36 -4.42 12.93
C TYR A 153 11.68 -5.13 12.53
N GLU A 154 12.47 -5.61 13.48
CA GLU A 154 13.80 -6.22 13.24
C GLU A 154 13.74 -7.39 12.25
N PHE A 155 12.67 -8.18 12.29
CA PHE A 155 12.46 -9.32 11.40
C PHE A 155 11.14 -9.22 10.62
N ALA A 156 10.67 -8.02 10.44
CA ALA A 156 9.39 -7.79 9.76
C ALA A 156 9.40 -8.26 8.31
N SER A 157 10.54 -8.17 7.64
CA SER A 157 10.67 -8.65 6.26
C SER A 157 10.63 -10.18 6.18
N VAL A 158 11.30 -10.90 7.08
CA VAL A 158 11.18 -12.37 7.18
C VAL A 158 9.74 -12.76 7.52
N ARG A 159 9.14 -12.08 8.48
CA ARG A 159 7.73 -12.29 8.84
C ARG A 159 6.82 -12.12 7.64
N ALA A 160 6.98 -11.03 6.86
CA ALA A 160 6.20 -10.77 5.64
C ALA A 160 6.32 -11.92 4.63
N GLY A 161 7.53 -12.39 4.35
CA GLY A 161 7.76 -13.48 3.40
C GLY A 161 7.09 -14.79 3.84
N VAL A 162 7.15 -15.14 5.12
CA VAL A 162 6.50 -16.35 5.65
C VAL A 162 4.97 -16.20 5.66
N GLU A 163 4.44 -15.05 6.08
CA GLU A 163 3.02 -14.74 6.05
C GLU A 163 2.47 -14.79 4.62
N MET A 164 3.17 -14.20 3.65
CA MET A 164 2.82 -14.28 2.22
C MET A 164 2.71 -15.73 1.76
N ALA A 165 3.71 -16.57 2.05
CA ALA A 165 3.74 -17.97 1.63
C ALA A 165 2.58 -18.78 2.22
N LEU A 166 2.26 -18.58 3.50
CA LEU A 166 1.15 -19.26 4.17
C LEU A 166 -0.20 -18.81 3.60
N ILE A 167 -0.41 -17.49 3.47
CA ILE A 167 -1.66 -16.93 2.95
C ILE A 167 -1.87 -17.34 1.49
N ASP A 168 -0.81 -17.36 0.68
CA ASP A 168 -0.86 -17.83 -0.70
C ASP A 168 -1.23 -19.32 -0.78
N ALA A 169 -0.61 -20.19 0.06
CA ALA A 169 -0.95 -21.62 0.12
C ALA A 169 -2.40 -21.86 0.52
N VAL A 170 -2.91 -21.12 1.50
CA VAL A 170 -4.31 -21.19 1.95
C VAL A 170 -5.26 -20.72 0.86
N SER A 171 -4.97 -19.59 0.22
CA SER A 171 -5.75 -19.05 -0.89
C SER A 171 -5.82 -20.02 -2.07
N ARG A 172 -4.70 -20.68 -2.39
CA ARG A 172 -4.63 -21.76 -3.41
C ARG A 172 -5.45 -22.97 -3.02
N SER A 173 -5.46 -23.34 -1.73
CA SER A 173 -6.24 -24.47 -1.21
C SER A 173 -7.74 -24.29 -1.39
N ILE A 174 -8.25 -23.09 -1.20
CA ILE A 174 -9.67 -22.76 -1.37
C ILE A 174 -10.02 -22.33 -2.80
N GLY A 175 -9.03 -22.27 -3.70
CA GLY A 175 -9.23 -21.95 -5.12
C GLY A 175 -9.53 -20.49 -5.43
N VAL A 176 -9.20 -19.56 -4.53
CA VAL A 176 -9.52 -18.13 -4.65
C VAL A 176 -8.25 -17.32 -4.98
N PRO A 177 -8.28 -16.33 -5.88
CA PRO A 177 -7.17 -15.40 -6.07
C PRO A 177 -7.07 -14.42 -4.88
N LEU A 178 -5.84 -14.00 -4.54
CA LEU A 178 -5.60 -13.14 -3.37
C LEU A 178 -6.39 -11.83 -3.42
N TRP A 179 -6.54 -11.19 -4.58
CA TRP A 179 -7.30 -9.94 -4.65
C TRP A 179 -8.77 -10.11 -4.23
N ARG A 180 -9.37 -11.27 -4.50
CA ARG A 180 -10.72 -11.59 -4.00
C ARG A 180 -10.73 -11.90 -2.52
N LEU A 181 -9.70 -12.59 -2.03
CA LEU A 181 -9.54 -12.88 -0.62
C LEU A 181 -9.48 -11.62 0.24
N PHE A 182 -8.82 -10.57 -0.26
CA PHE A 182 -8.69 -9.27 0.40
C PHE A 182 -9.85 -8.29 0.16
N GLY A 183 -10.96 -8.72 -0.45
CA GLY A 183 -12.17 -7.90 -0.55
C GLY A 183 -12.74 -7.75 -1.96
N GLY A 184 -11.95 -7.95 -3.01
CA GLY A 184 -12.42 -8.01 -4.39
C GLY A 184 -12.86 -6.68 -5.00
N ALA A 185 -12.39 -5.54 -4.48
CA ALA A 185 -12.76 -4.22 -4.98
C ALA A 185 -12.38 -4.01 -6.45
N SER A 186 -11.18 -4.50 -6.83
CA SER A 186 -10.69 -4.47 -8.20
C SER A 186 -9.78 -5.68 -8.45
N ASN A 187 -9.51 -5.99 -9.71
CA ASN A 187 -8.44 -6.88 -10.14
C ASN A 187 -7.32 -6.14 -10.89
N THR A 188 -7.32 -4.83 -10.84
CA THR A 188 -6.29 -3.98 -11.45
C THR A 188 -5.79 -2.93 -10.48
N ILE A 189 -4.54 -2.52 -10.65
CA ILE A 189 -3.95 -1.34 -10.04
C ILE A 189 -3.22 -0.54 -11.11
N THR A 190 -2.99 0.75 -10.82
CA THR A 190 -2.09 1.59 -11.60
C THR A 190 -0.95 2.02 -10.67
N THR A 191 0.29 1.69 -11.04
CA THR A 191 1.49 2.08 -10.29
C THR A 191 2.13 3.33 -10.89
N ASP A 192 2.88 4.07 -10.08
CA ASP A 192 3.85 5.05 -10.56
C ASP A 192 5.09 4.33 -11.14
N ILE A 193 6.10 5.12 -11.53
CA ILE A 193 7.43 4.63 -11.91
C ILE A 193 8.50 5.52 -11.32
N THR A 194 9.51 4.89 -10.73
CA THR A 194 10.60 5.60 -10.06
C THR A 194 11.71 6.01 -11.03
N ILE A 195 12.13 7.26 -10.94
CA ILE A 195 13.39 7.77 -11.52
C ILE A 195 14.39 7.90 -10.37
N PRO A 196 15.51 7.14 -10.40
CA PRO A 196 16.55 7.26 -9.39
C PRO A 196 17.29 8.58 -9.51
N ILE A 197 18.23 8.85 -8.59
CA ILE A 197 19.08 10.04 -8.67
C ILE A 197 20.02 9.89 -9.88
N VAL A 198 19.74 10.68 -10.91
CA VAL A 198 20.46 10.71 -12.19
C VAL A 198 20.63 12.15 -12.69
N SER A 199 21.40 12.38 -13.76
CA SER A 199 21.53 13.69 -14.38
C SER A 199 20.21 14.19 -15.00
N PRO A 200 20.00 15.51 -15.15
CA PRO A 200 18.79 16.06 -15.80
C PRO A 200 18.51 15.49 -17.19
N GLY A 201 19.56 15.27 -17.99
CA GLY A 201 19.41 14.69 -19.33
C GLY A 201 18.95 13.22 -19.32
N GLU A 202 19.49 12.42 -18.40
CA GLU A 202 19.07 11.03 -18.21
C GLU A 202 17.62 10.97 -17.68
N ALA A 203 17.28 11.85 -16.72
CA ALA A 203 15.93 11.92 -16.17
C ALA A 203 14.90 12.30 -17.26
N ALA A 204 15.20 13.26 -18.12
CA ALA A 204 14.36 13.61 -19.27
C ALA A 204 14.19 12.43 -20.24
N THR A 205 15.26 11.69 -20.52
CA THR A 205 15.20 10.52 -21.38
C THR A 205 14.31 9.43 -20.80
N LEU A 206 14.45 9.13 -19.50
CA LEU A 206 13.60 8.17 -18.79
C LEU A 206 12.14 8.63 -18.76
N ALA A 207 11.90 9.92 -18.45
CA ALA A 207 10.54 10.47 -18.39
C ALA A 207 9.83 10.43 -19.75
N SER A 208 10.54 10.70 -20.85
CA SER A 208 10.00 10.55 -22.22
C SER A 208 9.59 9.11 -22.50
N LYS A 209 10.47 8.16 -22.19
CA LYS A 209 10.19 6.71 -22.32
C LYS A 209 8.97 6.30 -21.49
N TYR A 210 8.89 6.74 -20.24
CA TYR A 210 7.79 6.38 -19.35
C TYR A 210 6.46 7.03 -19.78
N ARG A 211 6.50 8.24 -20.32
CA ARG A 211 5.33 8.86 -20.95
C ARG A 211 4.78 8.01 -22.10
N GLU A 212 5.65 7.52 -22.99
CA GLU A 212 5.28 6.63 -24.11
C GLU A 212 4.68 5.31 -23.62
N GLN A 213 5.13 4.81 -22.47
CA GLN A 213 4.60 3.62 -21.81
C GLN A 213 3.31 3.86 -21.02
N GLY A 214 2.82 5.11 -20.96
CA GLY A 214 1.54 5.47 -20.34
C GLY A 214 1.62 5.76 -18.83
N PHE A 215 2.82 5.91 -18.26
CA PHE A 215 2.96 6.35 -16.87
C PHE A 215 2.61 7.84 -16.75
N ARG A 216 1.70 8.15 -15.83
CA ARG A 216 1.28 9.53 -15.54
C ARG A 216 1.84 10.06 -14.23
N THR A 217 2.21 9.19 -13.31
CA THR A 217 2.84 9.55 -12.04
C THR A 217 4.30 9.09 -12.07
N LEU A 218 5.20 10.02 -11.84
CA LEU A 218 6.65 9.76 -11.74
C LEU A 218 7.08 9.99 -10.29
N LYS A 219 7.68 8.97 -9.68
CA LYS A 219 8.32 9.06 -8.38
C LYS A 219 9.80 9.41 -8.58
N LEU A 220 10.26 10.52 -7.99
CA LEU A 220 11.64 10.97 -8.11
C LEU A 220 12.37 10.82 -6.78
N LYS A 221 13.51 10.17 -6.82
CA LYS A 221 14.44 10.17 -5.70
C LYS A 221 15.19 11.51 -5.66
N VAL A 222 15.04 12.22 -4.54
CA VAL A 222 15.61 13.54 -4.27
C VAL A 222 16.36 13.53 -2.92
N GLY A 223 16.83 14.66 -2.42
CA GLY A 223 17.42 14.76 -1.08
C GLY A 223 18.94 14.73 -1.04
N LYS A 224 19.60 14.73 -2.20
CA LYS A 224 21.06 14.70 -2.27
C LYS A 224 21.66 16.08 -2.60
N ASN A 225 21.01 16.83 -3.46
CA ASN A 225 21.43 18.16 -3.87
C ASN A 225 20.22 18.95 -4.41
N LEU A 226 19.78 19.96 -3.67
CA LEU A 226 18.60 20.76 -3.97
C LEU A 226 18.60 21.36 -5.39
N ILE A 227 19.75 21.89 -5.84
CA ILE A 227 19.84 22.54 -7.16
C ILE A 227 19.66 21.50 -8.26
N SER A 228 20.34 20.37 -8.14
CA SER A 228 20.23 19.26 -9.10
C SER A 228 18.82 18.67 -9.12
N ASP A 229 18.17 18.53 -7.96
CA ASP A 229 16.81 18.02 -7.86
C ASP A 229 15.82 18.90 -8.62
N ILE A 230 15.95 20.23 -8.52
CA ILE A 230 15.14 21.20 -9.27
C ILE A 230 15.41 21.11 -10.78
N GLU A 231 16.67 21.04 -11.19
CA GLU A 231 17.05 20.89 -12.61
C GLU A 231 16.46 19.61 -13.22
N VAL A 232 16.50 18.50 -12.49
CA VAL A 232 15.88 17.22 -12.89
C VAL A 232 14.38 17.37 -13.07
N LEU A 233 13.68 17.98 -12.11
CA LEU A 233 12.23 18.19 -12.18
C LEU A 233 11.83 19.05 -13.38
N LEU A 234 12.55 20.12 -13.65
CA LEU A 234 12.31 20.98 -14.81
C LEU A 234 12.58 20.26 -16.13
N ALA A 235 13.65 19.46 -16.21
CA ALA A 235 13.98 18.68 -17.40
C ALA A 235 12.89 17.62 -17.68
N ILE A 236 12.36 16.96 -16.65
CA ILE A 236 11.24 16.03 -16.78
C ILE A 236 9.97 16.75 -17.22
N ARG A 237 9.62 17.88 -16.59
CA ARG A 237 8.43 18.66 -16.93
C ARG A 237 8.42 19.11 -18.40
N ALA A 238 9.59 19.42 -18.96
CA ALA A 238 9.74 19.83 -20.37
C ALA A 238 9.33 18.70 -21.35
N VAL A 239 9.58 17.42 -21.03
CA VAL A 239 9.28 16.27 -21.90
C VAL A 239 7.98 15.54 -21.51
N HIS A 240 7.55 15.67 -20.26
CA HIS A 240 6.32 15.08 -19.74
C HIS A 240 5.50 16.14 -18.98
N PRO A 241 4.85 17.09 -19.70
CA PRO A 241 4.23 18.26 -19.08
C PRO A 241 3.05 17.95 -18.14
N ASP A 242 2.34 16.84 -18.36
CA ASP A 242 1.12 16.47 -17.65
C ASP A 242 1.35 15.40 -16.58
N CYS A 243 2.60 15.07 -16.22
CA CYS A 243 2.84 14.07 -15.18
C CYS A 243 2.65 14.63 -13.78
N ASP A 244 2.16 13.80 -12.88
CA ASP A 244 2.19 14.04 -11.46
C ASP A 244 3.56 13.65 -10.88
N PHE A 245 4.06 14.43 -9.91
CA PHE A 245 5.30 14.13 -9.22
C PHE A 245 5.05 13.63 -7.81
N ILE A 246 5.65 12.50 -7.44
CA ILE A 246 5.93 12.10 -6.07
C ILE A 246 7.42 12.38 -5.82
N LEU A 247 7.75 13.19 -4.82
CA LEU A 247 9.13 13.39 -4.40
C LEU A 247 9.42 12.50 -3.21
N ASP A 248 10.44 11.65 -3.31
CA ASP A 248 10.87 10.78 -2.23
C ASP A 248 12.31 11.16 -1.82
N ALA A 249 12.41 11.78 -0.66
CA ALA A 249 13.68 12.26 -0.13
C ALA A 249 14.46 11.18 0.64
N ASN A 250 13.84 10.07 0.99
CA ASN A 250 14.45 9.01 1.79
C ASN A 250 15.30 9.56 2.96
N GLU A 251 14.68 10.46 3.75
CA GLU A 251 15.30 11.10 4.92
C GLU A 251 16.41 12.14 4.59
N GLY A 252 16.52 12.56 3.34
CA GLY A 252 17.69 13.31 2.83
C GLY A 252 17.76 14.80 3.19
N TYR A 253 16.72 15.39 3.83
CA TYR A 253 16.69 16.82 4.16
C TYR A 253 16.55 17.05 5.68
N THR A 254 16.98 18.23 6.11
CA THR A 254 16.46 18.86 7.34
C THR A 254 15.06 19.42 7.07
N SER A 255 14.32 19.78 8.12
CA SER A 255 13.00 20.39 7.98
C SER A 255 13.06 21.71 7.21
N GLU A 256 14.10 22.52 7.41
CA GLU A 256 14.33 23.79 6.72
C GLU A 256 14.64 23.58 5.23
N GLU A 257 15.50 22.61 4.90
CA GLU A 257 15.81 22.25 3.51
C GLU A 257 14.58 21.73 2.78
N ALA A 258 13.76 20.90 3.44
CA ALA A 258 12.51 20.40 2.86
C ALA A 258 11.53 21.54 2.50
N ILE A 259 11.43 22.57 3.34
CA ILE A 259 10.62 23.75 3.05
C ILE A 259 11.24 24.56 1.90
N GLN A 260 12.57 24.74 1.86
CA GLN A 260 13.26 25.42 0.76
C GLN A 260 13.02 24.71 -0.58
N VAL A 261 13.00 23.37 -0.61
CA VAL A 261 12.63 22.60 -1.81
C VAL A 261 11.23 22.97 -2.28
N LEU A 262 10.24 22.98 -1.38
CA LEU A 262 8.86 23.33 -1.73
C LEU A 262 8.72 24.80 -2.18
N ASP A 263 9.44 25.73 -1.53
CA ASP A 263 9.48 27.14 -1.94
C ASP A 263 10.00 27.28 -3.38
N LYS A 264 11.11 26.65 -3.69
CA LYS A 264 11.71 26.72 -5.02
C LYS A 264 10.85 26.08 -6.10
N LEU A 265 10.23 24.94 -5.80
CA LEU A 265 9.31 24.28 -6.73
C LEU A 265 8.07 25.14 -6.99
N TYR A 266 7.54 25.76 -5.95
CA TYR A 266 6.41 26.69 -6.08
C TYR A 266 6.75 27.92 -6.94
N GLU A 267 7.95 28.51 -6.74
CA GLU A 267 8.45 29.64 -7.56
C GLU A 267 8.51 29.30 -9.06
N VAL A 268 8.87 28.06 -9.42
CA VAL A 268 8.97 27.61 -10.82
C VAL A 268 7.69 26.93 -11.36
N GLY A 269 6.60 26.98 -10.58
CA GLY A 269 5.29 26.43 -10.99
C GLY A 269 5.22 24.89 -11.03
N VAL A 270 6.07 24.20 -10.28
CA VAL A 270 6.03 22.74 -10.11
C VAL A 270 5.48 22.41 -8.73
N SER A 271 4.36 21.70 -8.69
CA SER A 271 3.77 21.23 -7.44
C SER A 271 3.74 19.70 -7.45
N PRO A 272 4.43 19.02 -6.50
CA PRO A 272 4.29 17.58 -6.34
C PRO A 272 2.93 17.25 -5.72
N VAL A 273 2.39 16.08 -6.03
CA VAL A 273 1.17 15.56 -5.39
C VAL A 273 1.46 14.92 -4.04
N LEU A 274 2.72 14.53 -3.82
CA LEU A 274 3.17 13.90 -2.58
C LEU A 274 4.66 14.20 -2.34
N PHE A 275 5.01 14.50 -1.09
CA PHE A 275 6.39 14.60 -0.61
C PHE A 275 6.64 13.53 0.45
N GLU A 276 7.36 12.48 0.07
CA GLU A 276 7.58 11.30 0.89
C GLU A 276 8.87 11.43 1.70
N GLN A 277 8.76 11.14 2.99
CA GLN A 277 9.81 11.10 4.01
C GLN A 277 10.90 12.18 3.84
N PRO A 278 10.52 13.45 3.97
CA PRO A 278 11.46 14.55 3.75
C PRO A 278 12.59 14.59 4.77
N VAL A 279 12.31 14.23 6.03
CA VAL A 279 13.25 14.32 7.15
C VAL A 279 13.57 12.94 7.73
N HIS A 280 14.61 12.87 8.60
CA HIS A 280 15.01 11.63 9.26
C HIS A 280 13.82 10.96 9.98
N ARG A 281 13.77 9.62 9.94
CA ARG A 281 12.67 8.78 10.47
C ARG A 281 12.31 9.03 11.94
N ASP A 282 13.27 9.46 12.74
CA ASP A 282 13.08 9.74 14.16
C ASP A 282 12.87 11.23 14.46
N ASP A 283 12.91 12.09 13.44
CA ASP A 283 12.58 13.53 13.55
C ASP A 283 11.08 13.75 13.40
N TRP A 284 10.34 13.38 14.42
CA TRP A 284 8.88 13.50 14.47
C TRP A 284 8.41 14.97 14.47
N GLU A 285 9.16 15.85 15.11
CA GLU A 285 8.86 17.28 15.16
C GLU A 285 9.06 17.92 13.78
N GLY A 286 10.17 17.64 13.12
CA GLY A 286 10.43 18.06 11.75
C GLY A 286 9.42 17.53 10.76
N LEU A 287 9.03 16.24 10.86
CA LEU A 287 8.00 15.65 10.00
C LEU A 287 6.66 16.40 10.15
N GLY A 288 6.20 16.63 11.37
CA GLY A 288 4.96 17.38 11.65
C GLY A 288 5.03 18.83 11.20
N TYR A 289 6.20 19.48 11.36
CA TYR A 289 6.43 20.85 10.89
C TYR A 289 6.33 20.93 9.36
N VAL A 290 7.06 20.06 8.65
CA VAL A 290 7.05 20.02 7.17
C VAL A 290 5.66 19.71 6.65
N SER A 291 4.96 18.71 7.24
CA SER A 291 3.60 18.33 6.83
C SER A 291 2.61 19.47 6.91
N ARG A 292 2.65 20.22 8.01
CA ARG A 292 1.79 21.38 8.21
C ARG A 292 2.07 22.48 7.17
N ILE A 293 3.33 22.84 6.97
CA ILE A 293 3.69 23.90 6.01
C ILE A 293 3.42 23.46 4.56
N ALA A 294 3.74 22.21 4.22
CA ALA A 294 3.47 21.65 2.89
C ALA A 294 1.99 21.72 2.54
N ARG A 295 1.13 21.31 3.45
CA ARG A 295 -0.32 21.34 3.28
C ARG A 295 -0.87 22.77 3.24
N ASP A 296 -0.53 23.59 4.23
CA ASP A 296 -1.18 24.89 4.44
C ASP A 296 -0.71 25.95 3.41
N LYS A 297 0.54 25.90 2.97
CA LYS A 297 1.12 26.90 2.05
C LYS A 297 1.13 26.44 0.59
N TYR A 298 1.36 25.12 0.33
CA TYR A 298 1.58 24.62 -1.03
C TYR A 298 0.50 23.63 -1.50
N GLY A 299 -0.37 23.16 -0.60
CA GLY A 299 -1.38 22.14 -0.92
C GLY A 299 -0.76 20.76 -1.21
N VAL A 300 0.46 20.50 -0.73
CA VAL A 300 1.20 19.27 -0.93
C VAL A 300 1.02 18.34 0.28
N SER A 301 0.64 17.09 0.04
CA SER A 301 0.58 16.07 1.09
C SER A 301 1.98 15.55 1.43
N VAL A 302 2.21 15.22 2.71
CA VAL A 302 3.46 14.58 3.17
C VAL A 302 3.20 13.15 3.59
N ALA A 303 4.05 12.21 3.14
CA ALA A 303 3.98 10.82 3.53
C ALA A 303 5.09 10.44 4.51
N ALA A 304 4.70 9.64 5.51
CA ALA A 304 5.63 8.92 6.39
C ALA A 304 5.91 7.53 5.78
N ASP A 305 7.16 7.25 5.44
CA ASP A 305 7.66 5.94 4.98
C ASP A 305 8.55 5.30 6.04
N GLU A 306 9.79 5.75 6.16
CA GLU A 306 10.75 5.22 7.15
C GLU A 306 10.30 5.50 8.60
N SER A 307 9.49 6.51 8.82
CA SER A 307 8.84 6.78 10.13
C SER A 307 7.66 5.86 10.43
N CYS A 308 7.14 5.11 9.45
CA CYS A 308 6.01 4.19 9.60
C CYS A 308 6.51 2.74 9.66
N ARG A 309 6.99 2.28 10.81
CA ARG A 309 7.58 0.95 11.04
C ARG A 309 6.68 0.01 11.86
N SER A 310 5.61 0.55 12.44
CA SER A 310 4.72 -0.22 13.33
C SER A 310 3.36 0.44 13.47
N LEU A 311 2.40 -0.32 14.02
CA LEU A 311 1.10 0.22 14.41
C LEU A 311 1.21 1.34 15.46
N VAL A 312 2.24 1.30 16.31
CA VAL A 312 2.47 2.35 17.32
C VAL A 312 2.83 3.66 16.66
N ASP A 313 3.72 3.62 15.65
CA ASP A 313 4.10 4.81 14.88
C ASP A 313 2.89 5.43 14.17
N VAL A 314 2.04 4.61 13.54
CA VAL A 314 0.84 5.09 12.87
C VAL A 314 -0.14 5.73 13.85
N LYS A 315 -0.34 5.15 15.03
CA LYS A 315 -1.15 5.77 16.09
C LYS A 315 -0.59 7.11 16.54
N LYS A 316 0.74 7.25 16.63
CA LYS A 316 1.41 8.51 16.93
C LYS A 316 1.19 9.53 15.80
N ILE A 317 1.40 9.13 14.54
CA ILE A 317 1.14 9.99 13.37
C ILE A 317 -0.28 10.56 13.40
N VAL A 318 -1.27 9.70 13.67
CA VAL A 318 -2.68 10.10 13.78
C VAL A 318 -2.90 11.06 14.95
N ALA A 319 -2.42 10.69 16.15
CA ALA A 319 -2.69 11.46 17.38
C ALA A 319 -2.07 12.86 17.34
N GLU A 320 -0.90 13.00 16.72
CA GLU A 320 -0.12 14.25 16.68
C GLU A 320 -0.21 14.95 15.30
N ASN A 321 -0.97 14.38 14.35
CA ASN A 321 -1.14 14.92 12.97
C ASN A 321 0.19 15.20 12.27
N LEU A 322 1.09 14.19 12.28
CA LEU A 322 2.47 14.34 11.83
C LEU A 322 2.67 14.13 10.32
N ALA A 323 1.72 13.47 9.64
CA ALA A 323 1.75 13.26 8.20
C ALA A 323 0.32 13.13 7.65
N ASP A 324 0.15 13.37 6.34
CA ASP A 324 -1.13 13.24 5.64
C ASP A 324 -1.35 11.83 5.07
N VAL A 325 -0.24 11.13 4.82
CA VAL A 325 -0.19 9.82 4.18
C VAL A 325 0.75 8.90 4.95
N VAL A 326 0.42 7.61 5.04
CA VAL A 326 1.37 6.58 5.47
C VAL A 326 1.67 5.63 4.32
N ASN A 327 2.96 5.38 4.07
CA ASN A 327 3.41 4.41 3.09
C ASN A 327 3.59 3.03 3.74
N ILE A 328 2.69 2.11 3.41
CA ILE A 328 2.72 0.73 3.88
C ILE A 328 3.60 -0.08 2.94
N LYS A 329 4.66 -0.67 3.51
CA LYS A 329 5.50 -1.66 2.84
C LYS A 329 5.47 -2.95 3.65
N LEU A 330 5.06 -4.05 3.03
CA LEU A 330 4.90 -5.33 3.73
C LEU A 330 6.20 -5.78 4.40
N ALA A 331 7.33 -5.46 3.80
CA ALA A 331 8.66 -5.74 4.38
C ALA A 331 8.95 -5.02 5.71
N LYS A 332 8.28 -3.90 6.01
CA LYS A 332 8.47 -3.15 7.25
C LYS A 332 7.60 -3.64 8.40
N VAL A 333 6.43 -4.20 8.09
CA VAL A 333 5.38 -4.43 9.10
C VAL A 333 4.79 -5.84 9.09
N GLY A 334 5.09 -6.66 8.09
CA GLY A 334 4.40 -7.93 7.82
C GLY A 334 3.04 -7.70 7.13
N VAL A 335 2.39 -8.80 6.72
CA VAL A 335 1.06 -8.73 6.10
C VAL A 335 -0.01 -8.44 7.17
N VAL A 336 0.06 -9.13 8.30
CA VAL A 336 -0.89 -8.94 9.41
C VAL A 336 -0.79 -7.52 9.96
N GLY A 337 0.42 -7.03 10.25
CA GLY A 337 0.65 -5.68 10.72
C GLY A 337 0.20 -4.61 9.71
N ALA A 338 0.35 -4.86 8.40
CA ALA A 338 -0.16 -3.97 7.37
C ALA A 338 -1.69 -3.85 7.43
N LEU A 339 -2.41 -4.97 7.60
CA LEU A 339 -3.87 -4.95 7.73
C LEU A 339 -4.34 -4.18 8.97
N GLU A 340 -3.66 -4.34 10.10
CA GLU A 340 -3.95 -3.56 11.33
C GLU A 340 -3.73 -2.05 11.12
N ILE A 341 -2.64 -1.68 10.45
CA ILE A 341 -2.33 -0.29 10.11
C ILE A 341 -3.40 0.29 9.17
N ILE A 342 -3.81 -0.45 8.14
CA ILE A 342 -4.85 -0.04 7.20
C ILE A 342 -6.17 0.27 7.93
N GLU A 343 -6.56 -0.55 8.88
CA GLU A 343 -7.78 -0.37 9.68
C GLU A 343 -7.73 0.94 10.49
N VAL A 344 -6.62 1.19 11.19
CA VAL A 344 -6.41 2.41 11.96
C VAL A 344 -6.37 3.64 11.06
N ALA A 345 -5.63 3.59 9.95
CA ALA A 345 -5.51 4.70 9.01
C ALA A 345 -6.88 5.07 8.41
N LYS A 346 -7.66 4.08 7.94
CA LYS A 346 -9.01 4.29 7.40
C LYS A 346 -9.95 4.90 8.42
N SER A 347 -9.96 4.38 9.65
CA SER A 347 -10.84 4.90 10.72
C SER A 347 -10.48 6.31 11.17
N SER A 348 -9.24 6.74 10.96
CA SER A 348 -8.73 8.06 11.31
C SER A 348 -8.75 9.07 10.14
N GLY A 349 -9.16 8.64 8.94
CA GLY A 349 -9.16 9.49 7.75
C GLY A 349 -7.77 9.74 7.16
N LEU A 350 -6.73 8.98 7.57
CA LEU A 350 -5.38 9.07 7.04
C LEU A 350 -5.32 8.45 5.65
N THR A 351 -4.68 9.11 4.72
CA THR A 351 -4.53 8.61 3.35
C THR A 351 -3.50 7.46 3.32
N LEU A 352 -3.74 6.49 2.45
CA LEU A 352 -2.92 5.29 2.33
C LEU A 352 -2.13 5.29 1.02
N MET A 353 -0.86 4.94 1.14
CA MET A 353 0.05 4.56 0.07
C MET A 353 0.51 3.12 0.31
N ILE A 354 0.67 2.35 -0.75
CA ILE A 354 1.35 1.05 -0.71
C ILE A 354 2.60 1.14 -1.57
N GLY A 355 3.72 0.75 -0.99
CA GLY A 355 5.01 0.70 -1.67
C GLY A 355 5.73 -0.61 -1.43
N GLY A 356 6.97 -0.67 -1.90
CA GLY A 356 7.86 -1.79 -1.71
C GLY A 356 9.31 -1.36 -1.50
N MET A 357 10.17 -2.36 -1.35
CA MET A 357 11.61 -2.23 -1.46
C MET A 357 12.02 -2.44 -2.93
N VAL A 358 13.13 -3.12 -3.19
CA VAL A 358 13.41 -3.65 -4.53
C VAL A 358 13.09 -5.14 -4.50
N GLU A 359 11.98 -5.52 -5.13
CA GLU A 359 11.34 -6.81 -4.96
C GLU A 359 11.03 -7.44 -6.33
N THR A 360 10.90 -8.76 -6.36
CA THR A 360 10.42 -9.45 -7.55
C THR A 360 8.90 -9.36 -7.67
N ARG A 361 8.35 -9.85 -8.78
CA ARG A 361 6.90 -9.96 -8.97
C ARG A 361 6.20 -10.85 -7.94
N LEU A 362 6.95 -11.56 -7.09
CA LEU A 362 6.37 -12.39 -6.04
C LEU A 362 5.81 -11.53 -4.91
N ALA A 363 6.63 -10.74 -4.24
CA ALA A 363 6.19 -9.85 -3.17
C ALA A 363 5.40 -8.65 -3.71
N MET A 364 5.84 -8.04 -4.82
CA MET A 364 5.08 -6.96 -5.47
C MET A 364 3.72 -7.44 -5.98
N GLY A 365 3.62 -8.68 -6.47
CA GLY A 365 2.35 -9.29 -6.84
C GLY A 365 1.43 -9.44 -5.63
N PHE A 366 1.96 -9.89 -4.49
CA PHE A 366 1.18 -10.01 -3.27
C PHE A 366 0.67 -8.64 -2.78
N ALA A 367 1.54 -7.63 -2.74
CA ALA A 367 1.17 -6.25 -2.38
C ALA A 367 0.13 -5.67 -3.34
N GLY A 368 0.29 -5.93 -4.64
CA GLY A 368 -0.65 -5.52 -5.67
C GLY A 368 -2.03 -6.19 -5.54
N HIS A 369 -2.07 -7.48 -5.24
CA HIS A 369 -3.33 -8.18 -4.92
C HIS A 369 -4.02 -7.60 -3.68
N LEU A 370 -3.24 -7.27 -2.65
CA LEU A 370 -3.75 -6.61 -1.44
C LEU A 370 -4.34 -5.24 -1.78
N ALA A 371 -3.60 -4.43 -2.54
CA ALA A 371 -4.05 -3.10 -2.96
C ALA A 371 -5.32 -3.16 -3.81
N ALA A 372 -5.35 -4.02 -4.83
CA ALA A 372 -6.50 -4.21 -5.68
C ALA A 372 -7.73 -4.71 -4.90
N GLY A 373 -7.52 -5.69 -4.02
CA GLY A 373 -8.60 -6.29 -3.24
C GLY A 373 -9.24 -5.33 -2.26
N LEU A 374 -8.45 -4.54 -1.55
CA LEU A 374 -8.95 -3.56 -0.56
C LEU A 374 -9.48 -2.27 -1.21
N GLY A 375 -8.90 -1.83 -2.35
CA GLY A 375 -9.34 -0.65 -3.09
C GLY A 375 -9.27 0.66 -2.30
N CYS A 376 -8.38 0.76 -1.30
CA CYS A 376 -8.32 1.90 -0.38
C CYS A 376 -7.02 2.73 -0.49
N PHE A 377 -6.10 2.35 -1.36
CA PHE A 377 -4.85 3.07 -1.54
C PHE A 377 -4.99 4.18 -2.60
N LYS A 378 -4.62 5.39 -2.23
CA LYS A 378 -4.57 6.54 -3.15
C LYS A 378 -3.30 6.54 -3.98
N PHE A 379 -2.18 6.13 -3.39
CA PHE A 379 -0.87 6.06 -4.04
C PHE A 379 -0.39 4.61 -4.08
N VAL A 380 0.14 4.20 -5.21
CA VAL A 380 0.63 2.84 -5.46
C VAL A 380 2.01 2.93 -6.10
N ASP A 381 3.03 2.43 -5.40
CA ASP A 381 4.46 2.45 -5.76
C ASP A 381 4.97 1.00 -5.75
N LEU A 382 4.61 0.25 -6.80
CA LEU A 382 4.90 -1.18 -6.95
C LEU A 382 5.64 -1.48 -8.26
N ASP A 383 6.50 -0.56 -8.69
CA ASP A 383 7.18 -0.54 -9.97
C ASP A 383 8.48 -1.36 -10.03
N THR A 384 9.07 -1.70 -8.88
CA THR A 384 10.45 -2.22 -8.83
C THR A 384 10.72 -3.52 -9.60
N PRO A 385 9.75 -4.43 -9.87
CA PRO A 385 9.97 -5.53 -10.81
C PRO A 385 10.37 -5.08 -12.23
N LEU A 386 10.01 -3.86 -12.65
CA LEU A 386 10.37 -3.30 -13.95
C LEU A 386 11.84 -2.85 -14.03
N LEU A 387 12.53 -2.80 -12.90
CA LEU A 387 13.94 -2.44 -12.77
C LEU A 387 14.86 -3.67 -12.76
N LEU A 388 14.30 -4.87 -12.69
CA LEU A 388 15.06 -6.12 -12.69
C LEU A 388 15.48 -6.51 -14.09
N SER A 389 16.71 -7.03 -14.24
CA SER A 389 17.23 -7.48 -15.54
C SER A 389 16.60 -8.78 -16.02
N GLU A 390 16.06 -9.57 -15.11
CA GLU A 390 15.34 -10.82 -15.38
C GLU A 390 14.18 -11.00 -14.39
N ASP A 391 13.15 -11.74 -14.78
CA ASP A 391 12.03 -12.07 -13.92
C ASP A 391 12.09 -13.54 -13.50
N PRO A 392 12.43 -13.83 -12.24
CA PRO A 392 12.48 -15.21 -11.75
C PRO A 392 11.08 -15.81 -11.53
N VAL A 393 10.03 -14.97 -11.50
CA VAL A 393 8.65 -15.39 -11.23
C VAL A 393 7.97 -15.81 -12.53
N ARG A 394 7.38 -16.98 -12.52
CA ARG A 394 6.57 -17.50 -13.61
C ARG A 394 5.10 -17.22 -13.39
N GLU A 395 4.36 -16.89 -14.44
CA GLU A 395 2.94 -16.52 -14.37
C GLU A 395 2.71 -15.27 -13.51
N GLY A 396 1.65 -15.24 -12.66
CA GLY A 396 1.29 -14.08 -11.83
C GLY A 396 0.40 -13.09 -12.58
N TYR A 397 0.65 -11.81 -12.38
CA TYR A 397 -0.12 -10.72 -12.99
C TYR A 397 0.43 -10.30 -14.37
N GLU A 398 -0.45 -9.66 -15.16
CA GLU A 398 -0.07 -9.05 -16.43
C GLU A 398 0.29 -7.58 -16.24
N VAL A 399 1.29 -7.11 -17.00
CA VAL A 399 1.77 -5.74 -17.00
C VAL A 399 1.50 -5.11 -18.35
N SER A 400 0.81 -3.95 -18.34
CA SER A 400 0.59 -3.12 -19.52
C SER A 400 0.89 -1.66 -19.18
N GLY A 401 2.13 -1.23 -19.41
CA GLY A 401 2.58 0.08 -18.94
C GLY A 401 2.47 0.19 -17.43
N ALA A 402 1.77 1.21 -16.94
CA ALA A 402 1.53 1.43 -15.53
C ALA A 402 0.46 0.51 -14.91
N VAL A 403 -0.28 -0.24 -15.72
CA VAL A 403 -1.43 -1.03 -15.24
C VAL A 403 -1.03 -2.49 -15.04
N TYR A 404 -1.27 -2.99 -13.82
CA TYR A 404 -1.15 -4.40 -13.48
C TYR A 404 -2.54 -5.03 -13.40
N THR A 405 -2.71 -6.18 -14.06
CA THR A 405 -3.97 -6.92 -14.08
C THR A 405 -3.78 -8.29 -13.44
N PHE A 406 -4.49 -8.52 -12.35
CA PHE A 406 -4.47 -9.78 -11.59
C PHE A 406 -5.49 -10.75 -12.17
N LYS A 407 -5.01 -11.91 -12.59
CA LYS A 407 -5.85 -12.98 -13.14
C LYS A 407 -6.71 -13.65 -12.07
N ASN A 408 -7.70 -14.43 -12.52
CA ASN A 408 -8.46 -15.32 -11.64
C ASN A 408 -7.68 -16.61 -11.28
N ALA A 409 -6.35 -16.57 -11.29
CA ALA A 409 -5.52 -17.67 -10.84
C ALA A 409 -5.59 -17.81 -9.31
N ARG A 410 -5.44 -19.04 -8.81
CA ARG A 410 -5.46 -19.32 -7.37
C ARG A 410 -4.28 -18.65 -6.66
N GLY A 411 -4.52 -18.06 -5.50
CA GLY A 411 -3.48 -17.39 -4.72
C GLY A 411 -2.92 -16.17 -5.42
N ASN A 412 -1.60 -16.00 -5.35
CA ASN A 412 -0.84 -14.95 -6.03
C ASN A 412 -0.78 -15.17 -7.57
N GLY A 413 -1.09 -16.39 -8.06
CA GLY A 413 -0.95 -16.75 -9.46
C GLY A 413 0.49 -17.01 -9.91
N GLY A 414 1.48 -16.37 -9.29
CA GLY A 414 2.91 -16.53 -9.61
C GLY A 414 3.58 -17.64 -8.80
N PHE A 415 4.71 -18.16 -9.32
CA PHE A 415 5.52 -19.16 -8.65
C PHE A 415 6.99 -19.09 -9.09
N LEU A 416 7.87 -19.74 -8.33
CA LEU A 416 9.29 -19.85 -8.62
C LEU A 416 9.66 -21.27 -9.05
N HIS A 417 10.56 -21.40 -10.01
CA HIS A 417 11.19 -22.69 -10.30
C HIS A 417 12.19 -23.03 -9.18
N TRP A 418 11.69 -23.65 -8.12
CA TRP A 418 12.43 -23.86 -6.87
C TRP A 418 13.81 -24.51 -7.05
N LYS A 419 13.96 -25.44 -8.00
CA LYS A 419 15.25 -26.11 -8.28
C LYS A 419 16.29 -25.19 -8.93
N ASN A 420 15.84 -24.07 -9.52
CA ASN A 420 16.71 -23.17 -10.29
C ASN A 420 17.15 -21.95 -9.46
N ILE A 421 16.65 -21.82 -8.23
CA ILE A 421 17.06 -20.77 -7.28
C ILE A 421 18.25 -21.33 -6.51
N ALA A 422 19.41 -20.70 -6.69
CA ALA A 422 20.69 -21.15 -6.10
C ALA A 422 21.13 -20.19 -4.99
#